data_8255e1d884031f4b8305d36f5ebddcc7
#
_entry.id   8255e1d884031f4b8305d36f5ebddcc7
#
_cell.length_a   1.000
_cell.length_b   1.000
_cell.length_c   1.000
_cell.angle_alpha   90.00
_cell.angle_beta   90.00
_cell.angle_gamma   90.00
#
_symmetry.space_group_name_H-M   'P 1'
#
loop_
_entity.id
_entity.type
_entity.pdbx_description
1 polymer ?
#
loop_
_entity_poly.entity_id
_entity_poly.type
_entity_poly.pdbx_seq_one_letter_code
_entity_poly.pdbx_strand_id
1 'polypeptide(L)'
;MTYPIECVKYLNLPTIPKDVIDSIIPSESDLSEAKERHYISTHTNVEKLNEWGKENIAERIYLNYQILYNDLPAHIDRNTKSKLVYIIETGGDNVYTNFYTDEDKTELIYSTIIEPNRWCILEADVAHDVVGMDKDKRRIGLTGQIFRDVLRSTRPQPFTGLYDRE
;
A
#
# COMPACT_ATOMS: atom_id res chain seq x y z
N MET A 1 7.14 -1.86 -25.22
CA MET A 1 6.12 -1.66 -24.18
C MET A 1 6.41 -0.35 -23.47
N THR A 2 5.44 0.53 -23.40
CA THR A 2 5.59 1.80 -22.69
C THR A 2 5.12 1.61 -21.27
N TYR A 3 6.03 1.74 -20.32
CA TYR A 3 5.66 1.73 -18.91
C TYR A 3 5.00 3.05 -18.53
N PRO A 4 4.08 3.07 -17.56
CA PRO A 4 3.55 4.31 -17.05
C PRO A 4 4.70 5.17 -16.51
N ILE A 5 4.67 6.45 -16.80
CA ILE A 5 5.70 7.39 -16.33
C ILE A 5 5.73 7.46 -14.81
N GLU A 6 4.57 7.29 -14.18
CA GLU A 6 4.41 7.29 -12.73
C GLU A 6 3.78 5.97 -12.28
N CYS A 7 4.50 5.23 -11.45
CA CYS A 7 4.00 3.99 -10.86
C CYS A 7 3.31 4.22 -9.52
N VAL A 8 3.39 5.41 -8.96
CA VAL A 8 2.69 5.85 -7.76
C VAL A 8 2.02 7.18 -8.04
N LYS A 9 0.71 7.25 -7.78
CA LYS A 9 -0.08 8.49 -7.94
C LYS A 9 -0.86 8.78 -6.68
N TYR A 10 -0.72 9.99 -6.15
CA TYR A 10 -1.50 10.44 -5.01
C TYR A 10 -2.94 10.74 -5.38
N LEU A 11 -3.83 10.48 -4.46
CA LEU A 11 -5.27 10.61 -4.62
C LEU A 11 -5.83 11.62 -3.63
N ASN A 12 -6.87 12.31 -4.04
CA ASN A 12 -7.60 13.23 -3.19
C ASN A 12 -8.72 12.48 -2.45
N LEU A 13 -8.33 11.59 -1.54
CA LEU A 13 -9.24 10.85 -0.68
C LEU A 13 -9.13 11.35 0.77
N PRO A 14 -10.17 11.17 1.59
CA PRO A 14 -10.13 11.61 2.98
C PRO A 14 -9.00 10.96 3.76
N THR A 15 -8.32 11.75 4.58
CA THR A 15 -7.35 11.24 5.55
C THR A 15 -8.05 10.38 6.60
N ILE A 16 -7.43 9.28 6.98
CA ILE A 16 -7.98 8.39 7.99
C ILE A 16 -7.94 9.07 9.36
N PRO A 17 -9.06 9.14 10.08
CA PRO A 17 -9.08 9.73 11.42
C PRO A 17 -8.18 8.98 12.40
N LYS A 18 -7.63 9.72 13.36
CA LYS A 18 -6.71 9.17 14.36
C LYS A 18 -7.31 7.98 15.15
N ASP A 19 -8.57 8.06 15.52
CA ASP A 19 -9.24 6.99 16.26
C ASP A 19 -9.37 5.69 15.45
N VAL A 20 -9.52 5.82 14.13
CA VAL A 20 -9.51 4.65 13.22
C VAL A 20 -8.10 4.08 13.12
N ILE A 21 -7.09 4.93 12.95
CA ILE A 21 -5.68 4.48 12.94
C ILE A 21 -5.33 3.78 14.25
N ASP A 22 -5.71 4.36 15.39
CA ASP A 22 -5.43 3.77 16.69
C ASP A 22 -6.12 2.41 16.91
N SER A 23 -7.22 2.15 16.22
CA SER A 23 -7.94 0.88 16.28
C SER A 23 -7.21 -0.29 15.60
N ILE A 24 -6.27 0.00 14.70
CA ILE A 24 -5.50 -1.01 13.96
C ILE A 24 -4.10 -1.22 14.53
N ILE A 25 -3.87 -0.86 15.79
CA ILE A 25 -2.59 -1.09 16.46
C ILE A 25 -2.24 -2.58 16.39
N PRO A 26 -1.10 -2.93 15.81
CA PRO A 26 -0.69 -4.33 15.71
C PRO A 26 -0.57 -4.97 17.09
N SER A 27 -1.04 -6.21 17.21
CA SER A 27 -0.84 -6.97 18.42
C SER A 27 0.64 -7.28 18.64
N GLU A 28 1.03 -7.58 19.87
CA GLU A 28 2.40 -8.02 20.15
C GLU A 28 2.78 -9.29 19.37
N SER A 29 1.82 -10.18 19.16
CA SER A 29 1.99 -11.39 18.36
C SER A 29 2.30 -11.04 16.90
N ASP A 30 1.54 -10.11 16.29
CA ASP A 30 1.79 -9.66 14.92
C ASP A 30 3.16 -8.99 14.79
N LEU A 31 3.54 -8.15 15.76
CA LEU A 31 4.84 -7.49 15.76
C LEU A 31 5.99 -8.50 15.88
N SER A 32 5.83 -9.50 16.74
CA SER A 32 6.83 -10.55 16.91
C SER A 32 6.99 -11.38 15.65
N GLU A 33 5.88 -11.76 15.02
CA GLU A 33 5.89 -12.51 13.76
C GLU A 33 6.53 -11.69 12.64
N ALA A 34 6.19 -10.41 12.54
CA ALA A 34 6.79 -9.52 11.55
C ALA A 34 8.31 -9.37 11.74
N LYS A 35 8.77 -9.29 12.98
CA LYS A 35 10.21 -9.25 13.29
C LYS A 35 10.93 -10.51 12.84
N GLU A 36 10.35 -11.67 13.10
CA GLU A 36 10.93 -12.97 12.75
C GLU A 36 10.98 -13.17 11.23
N ARG A 37 9.90 -12.83 10.55
CA ARG A 37 9.74 -13.03 9.10
C ARG A 37 10.17 -11.83 8.26
N HIS A 38 10.47 -10.70 8.90
CA HIS A 38 10.73 -9.39 8.28
C HIS A 38 9.50 -8.75 7.64
N TYR A 39 8.46 -9.49 7.35
CA TYR A 39 7.24 -9.01 6.72
C TYR A 39 6.05 -9.88 7.11
N ILE A 40 4.93 -9.24 7.42
CA ILE A 40 3.60 -9.87 7.47
C ILE A 40 2.55 -8.98 6.82
N SER A 41 1.49 -9.61 6.33
CA SER A 41 0.25 -8.95 5.94
C SER A 41 -0.86 -9.53 6.80
N THR A 42 -1.64 -8.69 7.45
CA THR A 42 -2.64 -9.13 8.41
C THR A 42 -3.97 -8.42 8.22
N HIS A 43 -5.02 -9.15 8.55
CA HIS A 43 -6.41 -8.68 8.51
C HIS A 43 -7.00 -8.55 9.92
N THR A 44 -6.17 -8.65 10.92
CA THR A 44 -6.59 -8.57 12.33
C THR A 44 -6.91 -7.11 12.69
N ASN A 45 -7.97 -6.91 13.46
CA ASN A 45 -8.36 -5.58 13.96
C ASN A 45 -8.54 -4.51 12.87
N VAL A 46 -9.13 -4.92 11.75
CA VAL A 46 -9.39 -3.99 10.63
C VAL A 46 -10.87 -3.67 10.43
N GLU A 47 -11.74 -4.08 11.32
CA GLU A 47 -13.18 -3.89 11.20
C GLU A 47 -13.54 -2.41 11.12
N LYS A 48 -13.06 -1.62 12.07
CA LYS A 48 -13.32 -0.18 12.13
C LYS A 48 -12.74 0.55 10.90
N LEU A 49 -11.56 0.14 10.47
CA LEU A 49 -10.94 0.65 9.25
C LEU A 49 -11.78 0.35 8.01
N ASN A 50 -12.27 -0.88 7.87
CA ASN A 50 -13.08 -1.27 6.73
C ASN A 50 -14.46 -0.60 6.74
N GLU A 51 -15.07 -0.42 7.90
CA GLU A 51 -16.30 0.37 8.03
C GLU A 51 -16.09 1.81 7.57
N TRP A 52 -15.04 2.46 8.06
CA TRP A 52 -14.67 3.80 7.64
C TRP A 52 -14.41 3.87 6.12
N GLY A 53 -13.68 2.90 5.58
CA GLY A 53 -13.38 2.82 4.16
C GLY A 53 -14.64 2.70 3.29
N LYS A 54 -15.59 1.90 3.72
CA LYS A 54 -16.88 1.75 3.01
C LYS A 54 -17.70 3.03 3.01
N GLU A 55 -17.63 3.79 4.07
CA GLU A 55 -18.35 5.05 4.19
C GLU A 55 -17.69 6.20 3.43
N ASN A 56 -16.36 6.21 3.32
CA ASN A 56 -15.60 7.37 2.88
C ASN A 56 -14.85 7.18 1.57
N ILE A 57 -14.55 5.96 1.16
CA ILE A 57 -13.76 5.68 -0.05
C ILE A 57 -14.61 4.98 -1.11
N ALA A 58 -15.05 3.77 -0.84
CA ALA A 58 -15.85 2.99 -1.78
C ALA A 58 -16.71 1.98 -1.04
N GLU A 59 -17.90 1.72 -1.55
CA GLU A 59 -18.85 0.79 -0.94
C GLU A 59 -18.29 -0.63 -0.81
N ARG A 60 -17.53 -1.06 -1.80
CA ARG A 60 -16.88 -2.38 -1.82
C ARG A 60 -15.39 -2.21 -1.76
N ILE A 61 -14.88 -1.94 -0.58
CA ILE A 61 -13.45 -1.83 -0.31
C ILE A 61 -13.04 -2.90 0.70
N TYR A 62 -11.84 -3.40 0.53
CA TYR A 62 -11.20 -4.31 1.46
C TYR A 62 -9.80 -3.83 1.78
N LEU A 63 -9.59 -3.48 3.05
CA LEU A 63 -8.33 -2.93 3.56
C LEU A 63 -7.69 -3.91 4.54
N ASN A 64 -6.39 -4.01 4.47
CA ASN A 64 -5.56 -4.72 5.43
C ASN A 64 -4.33 -3.88 5.75
N TYR A 65 -3.57 -4.26 6.76
CA TYR A 65 -2.31 -3.62 7.03
C TYR A 65 -1.13 -4.58 6.87
N GLN A 66 0.01 -4.00 6.57
CA GLN A 66 1.28 -4.70 6.39
C GLN A 66 2.32 -4.12 7.32
N ILE A 67 3.15 -4.97 7.89
CA ILE A 67 4.25 -4.59 8.76
C ILE A 67 5.54 -5.11 8.14
N LEU A 68 6.51 -4.21 7.96
CA LEU A 68 7.86 -4.53 7.49
C LEU A 68 8.87 -4.15 8.56
N TYR A 69 9.83 -5.00 8.82
CA TYR A 69 11.00 -4.71 9.66
C TYR A 69 12.31 -4.70 8.88
N ASN A 70 12.24 -4.99 7.59
CA ASN A 70 13.40 -5.00 6.70
C ASN A 70 12.96 -4.62 5.30
N ASP A 71 13.92 -4.39 4.43
CA ASP A 71 13.66 -4.15 3.00
C ASP A 71 12.83 -5.29 2.40
N LEU A 72 11.94 -4.93 1.50
CA LEU A 72 11.11 -5.91 0.79
C LEU A 72 11.73 -6.16 -0.59
N PRO A 73 12.09 -7.41 -0.90
CA PRO A 73 12.68 -7.75 -2.19
C PRO A 73 11.76 -7.43 -3.38
N ALA A 74 12.35 -7.23 -4.53
CA ALA A 74 11.61 -6.99 -5.75
C ALA A 74 10.67 -8.16 -6.07
N HIS A 75 9.43 -7.82 -6.36
CA HIS A 75 8.37 -8.77 -6.66
C HIS A 75 7.30 -8.12 -7.53
N ILE A 76 6.44 -8.94 -8.10
CA ILE A 76 5.25 -8.53 -8.82
C ILE A 76 4.05 -9.08 -8.07
N ASP A 77 3.10 -8.21 -7.74
CA ASP A 77 1.86 -8.66 -7.11
C ASP A 77 1.01 -9.40 -8.16
N ARG A 78 0.79 -10.66 -7.92
CA ARG A 78 -0.02 -11.49 -8.81
C ARG A 78 -1.50 -11.22 -8.56
N ASN A 79 -2.29 -11.21 -9.62
CA ASN A 79 -3.73 -10.99 -9.57
C ASN A 79 -4.16 -9.58 -9.12
N THR A 80 -3.23 -8.64 -9.10
CA THR A 80 -3.51 -7.25 -8.75
C THR A 80 -2.77 -6.34 -9.73
N LYS A 81 -3.50 -5.50 -10.44
CA LYS A 81 -2.90 -4.51 -11.33
C LYS A 81 -2.47 -3.28 -10.56
N SER A 82 -3.36 -2.72 -9.78
CA SER A 82 -3.11 -1.56 -8.94
C SER A 82 -3.71 -1.77 -7.57
N LYS A 83 -3.11 -1.15 -6.57
CA LYS A 83 -3.65 -1.20 -5.20
C LYS A 83 -3.60 0.18 -4.56
N LEU A 84 -4.52 0.41 -3.64
CA LEU A 84 -4.47 1.57 -2.75
C LEU A 84 -3.39 1.33 -1.69
N VAL A 85 -2.68 2.40 -1.36
CA VAL A 85 -1.66 2.38 -0.30
C VAL A 85 -1.79 3.64 0.55
N TYR A 86 -1.64 3.48 1.86
CA TYR A 86 -1.59 4.55 2.83
C TYR A 86 -0.55 4.20 3.89
N ILE A 87 0.52 4.97 3.97
CA ILE A 87 1.61 4.68 4.89
C ILE A 87 1.36 5.39 6.22
N ILE A 88 1.39 4.65 7.31
CA ILE A 88 1.25 5.16 8.68
C ILE A 88 2.61 5.42 9.30
N GLU A 89 3.50 4.43 9.26
CA GLU A 89 4.89 4.53 9.71
C GLU A 89 5.81 4.20 8.55
N THR A 90 6.75 5.07 8.24
CA THR A 90 7.56 4.96 7.03
C THR A 90 8.69 3.93 7.11
N GLY A 91 9.17 3.63 8.32
CA GLY A 91 10.33 2.77 8.52
C GLY A 91 11.68 3.49 8.38
N GLY A 92 11.66 4.80 8.19
CA GLY A 92 12.85 5.63 8.06
C GLY A 92 12.60 6.84 7.17
N ASP A 93 13.59 7.74 7.10
CA ASP A 93 13.48 8.99 6.33
C ASP A 93 13.76 8.82 4.84
N ASN A 94 14.46 7.76 4.47
CA ASN A 94 14.91 7.49 3.10
C ASN A 94 14.47 6.11 2.62
N VAL A 95 13.22 5.76 2.85
CA VAL A 95 12.65 4.49 2.41
C VAL A 95 12.03 4.68 1.03
N TYR A 96 12.65 4.08 0.04
CA TYR A 96 12.24 4.18 -1.36
C TYR A 96 11.38 3.00 -1.78
N THR A 97 10.37 3.28 -2.57
CA THR A 97 9.67 2.29 -3.38
C THR A 97 10.16 2.44 -4.80
N ASN A 98 10.81 1.42 -5.31
CA ASN A 98 11.40 1.39 -6.65
C ASN A 98 10.63 0.45 -7.56
N PHE A 99 10.59 0.79 -8.83
CA PHE A 99 9.93 -0.01 -9.86
C PHE A 99 10.91 -0.34 -10.97
N TYR A 100 10.83 -1.56 -11.47
CA TYR A 100 11.79 -2.11 -12.42
C TYR A 100 11.09 -2.76 -13.60
N THR A 101 11.83 -2.98 -14.68
CA THR A 101 11.33 -3.71 -15.84
C THR A 101 11.00 -5.17 -15.54
N ASP A 102 11.66 -5.76 -14.55
CA ASP A 102 11.47 -7.16 -14.12
C ASP A 102 11.91 -7.37 -12.66
N GLU A 103 11.62 -8.55 -12.12
CA GLU A 103 11.98 -8.91 -10.75
C GLU A 103 13.48 -9.05 -10.52
N ASP A 104 14.27 -9.19 -11.58
CA ASP A 104 15.75 -9.24 -11.52
C ASP A 104 16.36 -7.83 -11.45
N LYS A 105 15.54 -6.79 -11.45
CA LYS A 105 15.95 -5.38 -11.38
C LYS A 105 16.84 -4.94 -12.54
N THR A 106 16.55 -5.44 -13.73
CA THR A 106 17.37 -5.17 -14.92
C THR A 106 17.45 -3.67 -15.21
N GLU A 107 16.35 -2.96 -15.09
CA GLU A 107 16.29 -1.52 -15.31
C GLU A 107 15.35 -0.86 -14.32
N LEU A 108 15.82 0.17 -13.63
CA LEU A 108 14.99 1.02 -12.78
C LEU A 108 14.17 1.98 -13.66
N ILE A 109 12.86 1.95 -13.54
CA ILE A 109 11.96 2.81 -14.33
C ILE A 109 11.29 3.91 -13.51
N TYR A 110 11.18 3.75 -12.19
CA TYR A 110 10.58 4.76 -11.32
C TYR A 110 11.05 4.55 -9.88
N SER A 111 11.24 5.64 -9.15
CA SER A 111 11.66 5.61 -7.74
C SER A 111 11.01 6.76 -6.99
N THR A 112 10.46 6.50 -5.82
CA THR A 112 9.83 7.53 -5.00
C THR A 112 9.87 7.18 -3.52
N ILE A 113 9.80 8.20 -2.67
CA ILE A 113 9.48 8.06 -1.25
C ILE A 113 7.98 8.33 -1.09
N ILE A 114 7.22 7.34 -0.68
CA ILE A 114 5.78 7.52 -0.46
C ILE A 114 5.56 8.32 0.82
N GLU A 115 4.89 9.46 0.69
CA GLU A 115 4.55 10.31 1.83
C GLU A 115 3.58 9.61 2.78
N PRO A 116 3.80 9.68 4.10
CA PRO A 116 2.85 9.14 5.06
C PRO A 116 1.55 9.94 5.10
N ASN A 117 0.50 9.30 5.55
CA ASN A 117 -0.83 9.90 5.75
C ASN A 117 -1.48 10.47 4.47
N ARG A 118 -1.11 9.91 3.33
CA ARG A 118 -1.73 10.23 2.04
C ARG A 118 -2.06 8.96 1.28
N TRP A 119 -3.23 8.93 0.70
CA TRP A 119 -3.60 7.84 -0.20
C TRP A 119 -2.88 7.96 -1.53
N CYS A 120 -2.38 6.85 -2.01
CA CYS A 120 -1.87 6.74 -3.37
C CYS A 120 -2.31 5.42 -4.01
N ILE A 121 -2.24 5.38 -5.32
CA ILE A 121 -2.31 4.15 -6.11
C ILE A 121 -0.90 3.75 -6.48
N LEU A 122 -0.61 2.46 -6.33
CA LEU A 122 0.63 1.83 -6.70
C LEU A 122 0.36 0.80 -7.80
N GLU A 123 1.17 0.83 -8.87
CA GLU A 123 1.09 -0.14 -9.96
C GLU A 123 1.72 -1.47 -9.51
N ALA A 124 0.88 -2.34 -8.98
CA ALA A 124 1.32 -3.56 -8.30
C ALA A 124 1.77 -4.68 -9.25
N ASP A 125 1.40 -4.63 -10.52
CA ASP A 125 1.82 -5.57 -11.55
C ASP A 125 3.14 -5.20 -12.24
N VAL A 126 3.75 -4.10 -11.83
CA VAL A 126 5.12 -3.73 -12.18
C VAL A 126 6.03 -4.22 -11.07
N ALA A 127 7.18 -4.82 -11.42
CA ALA A 127 8.14 -5.29 -10.43
C ALA A 127 8.59 -4.13 -9.53
N HIS A 128 8.48 -4.30 -8.23
CA HIS A 128 8.78 -3.24 -7.27
C HIS A 128 9.37 -3.79 -5.97
N ASP A 129 10.12 -2.94 -5.28
CA ASP A 129 10.69 -3.23 -3.98
C ASP A 129 10.51 -2.06 -3.00
N VAL A 130 10.88 -2.30 -1.76
CA VAL A 130 11.01 -1.28 -0.72
C VAL A 130 12.40 -1.38 -0.14
N VAL A 131 13.19 -0.32 -0.25
CA VAL A 131 14.59 -0.31 0.20
C VAL A 131 14.90 0.90 1.07
N GLY A 132 15.89 0.76 1.92
CA GLY A 132 16.37 1.84 2.77
C GLY A 132 15.72 1.89 4.15
N MET A 133 15.14 0.78 4.59
CA MET A 133 14.60 0.68 5.95
C MET A 133 15.69 0.95 6.99
N ASP A 134 15.40 1.82 7.95
CA ASP A 134 16.29 2.05 9.08
C ASP A 134 16.29 0.83 10.00
N LYS A 135 17.48 0.52 10.51
CA LYS A 135 17.62 -0.53 11.51
C LYS A 135 16.74 -0.21 12.74
N ASP A 136 16.06 -1.23 13.25
CA ASP A 136 15.19 -1.16 14.42
C ASP A 136 13.92 -0.30 14.26
N LYS A 137 13.66 0.18 13.05
CA LYS A 137 12.38 0.81 12.71
C LYS A 137 11.49 -0.16 11.95
N ARG A 138 10.19 0.13 11.99
CA ARG A 138 9.18 -0.63 11.26
C ARG A 138 8.46 0.26 10.27
N ARG A 139 7.96 -0.34 9.21
CA ARG A 139 7.05 0.31 8.27
C ARG A 139 5.67 -0.31 8.41
N ILE A 140 4.67 0.50 8.63
CA ILE A 140 3.27 0.07 8.68
C ILE A 140 2.53 0.78 7.54
N GLY A 141 1.96 0.00 6.65
CA GLY A 141 1.17 0.49 5.55
C GLY A 141 -0.18 -0.19 5.47
N LEU A 142 -1.18 0.55 5.02
CA LEU A 142 -2.47 0.00 4.65
C LEU A 142 -2.46 -0.27 3.15
N THR A 143 -3.00 -1.39 2.76
CA THR A 143 -3.20 -1.72 1.35
C THR A 143 -4.63 -2.14 1.13
N GLY A 144 -5.15 -1.85 -0.05
CA GLY A 144 -6.51 -2.22 -0.35
C GLY A 144 -6.81 -2.36 -1.82
N GLN A 145 -7.85 -3.14 -2.08
CA GLN A 145 -8.44 -3.29 -3.40
C GLN A 145 -9.83 -2.67 -3.39
N ILE A 146 -10.21 -2.10 -4.50
CA ILE A 146 -11.54 -1.54 -4.74
C ILE A 146 -12.19 -2.38 -5.83
N PHE A 147 -13.34 -2.96 -5.50
CA PHE A 147 -14.09 -3.77 -6.45
C PHE A 147 -15.08 -2.88 -7.20
N ARG A 148 -15.04 -2.86 -8.47
CA ARG A 148 -15.97 -2.26 -9.48
C ARG A 148 -16.94 -1.14 -9.09
N ASP A 149 -16.88 -0.61 -7.90
CA ASP A 149 -17.79 0.44 -7.49
C ASP A 149 -17.19 1.82 -7.76
N VAL A 150 -18.06 2.76 -7.97
CA VAL A 150 -17.65 4.15 -8.06
C VAL A 150 -17.06 4.58 -6.73
N LEU A 151 -15.89 5.19 -6.76
CA LEU A 151 -15.31 5.79 -5.57
C LEU A 151 -16.23 6.87 -5.02
N ARG A 152 -16.39 6.89 -3.73
CA ARG A 152 -17.23 7.89 -3.06
C ARG A 152 -16.66 9.30 -3.13
N SER A 153 -15.36 9.44 -3.29
CA SER A 153 -14.81 10.72 -3.66
C SER A 153 -15.24 11.01 -5.09
N THR A 154 -16.06 11.95 -5.26
CA THR A 154 -16.90 12.37 -6.37
C THR A 154 -16.21 12.68 -7.70
N ARG A 155 -14.98 12.31 -7.93
CA ARG A 155 -14.29 12.64 -9.17
C ARG A 155 -13.95 11.38 -9.94
N PRO A 156 -14.17 11.37 -11.26
CA PRO A 156 -13.66 10.30 -12.08
C PRO A 156 -12.15 10.24 -11.85
N GLN A 157 -11.71 9.17 -11.26
CA GLN A 157 -10.30 8.91 -11.05
C GLN A 157 -9.84 7.86 -12.02
N PRO A 158 -8.59 7.88 -12.43
CA PRO A 158 -8.06 6.87 -13.33
C PRO A 158 -7.81 5.55 -12.59
N PHE A 159 -8.85 5.02 -11.96
CA PHE A 159 -8.79 3.73 -11.29
C PHE A 159 -9.17 2.55 -12.19
N THR A 160 -9.26 2.79 -13.46
CA THR A 160 -9.61 1.74 -14.43
C THR A 160 -8.73 0.51 -14.28
N GLY A 161 -7.47 0.70 -13.92
CA GLY A 161 -6.56 -0.40 -13.68
C GLY A 161 -6.94 -1.34 -12.53
N LEU A 162 -7.71 -0.86 -11.54
CA LEU A 162 -8.19 -1.69 -10.43
C LEU A 162 -9.32 -2.62 -10.83
N TYR A 163 -10.03 -2.29 -11.88
CA TYR A 163 -11.24 -2.98 -12.32
C TYR A 163 -11.05 -3.88 -13.53
N ASP A 164 -9.95 -3.72 -14.23
CA ASP A 164 -9.71 -4.37 -15.51
C ASP A 164 -9.36 -5.86 -15.38
N ARG A 165 -9.34 -6.38 -14.19
CA ARG A 165 -8.93 -7.76 -13.90
C ARG A 165 -9.97 -8.55 -13.16
N GLU A 166 -11.09 -8.63 -13.69
CA GLU A 166 -12.09 -9.55 -13.17
C GLU A 166 -12.09 -10.89 -13.81
#